data_69a5e25388ce91de81b166580bdcb88b
#
_entry.id   69a5e25388ce91de81b166580bdcb88b
#
_cell.length_a   1.000
_cell.length_b   1.000
_cell.length_c   1.000
_cell.angle_alpha   90.00
_cell.angle_beta   90.00
_cell.angle_gamma   90.00
#
_symmetry.space_group_name_H-M   'P 1'
#
loop_
_entity.id
_entity.type
_entity.pdbx_description
1 polymer ?
#
loop_
_entity_poly.entity_id
_entity_poly.type
_entity_poly.pdbx_seq_one_letter_code
_entity_poly.pdbx_strand_id
1 'polypeptide(L)'
;MKTNKIMDEIRGTIPPALKMQMELSVAIANRIYDILEEKDMSQKDFAQLMGKTETEVSRWLSGTHNLTMATLCKISVALGEDIILIAGHPKEYAMA
;
A
#
# COMPACT_ATOMS: atom_id res chain seq x y z
N MET A 1 13.81 -28.81 9.11
CA MET A 1 13.23 -27.73 8.96
C MET A 1 13.99 -26.66 8.48
N LYS A 2 14.96 -26.22 9.08
CA LYS A 2 15.72 -25.21 8.55
C LYS A 2 16.31 -25.49 7.25
N THR A 3 16.71 -26.69 7.03
CA THR A 3 17.27 -27.11 5.79
C THR A 3 16.29 -26.92 4.66
N ASN A 4 15.06 -27.25 4.91
CA ASN A 4 14.05 -27.11 3.88
C ASN A 4 13.85 -25.66 3.54
N LYS A 5 13.92 -24.82 4.53
CA LYS A 5 13.75 -23.43 4.29
C LYS A 5 14.84 -22.90 3.40
N ILE A 6 16.04 -23.28 3.62
CA ILE A 6 17.15 -22.85 2.80
C ILE A 6 17.00 -23.38 1.39
N MET A 7 16.58 -24.62 1.26
CA MET A 7 16.37 -25.19 -0.06
C MET A 7 15.31 -24.44 -0.83
N ASP A 8 14.25 -24.06 -0.14
CA ASP A 8 13.18 -23.31 -0.79
C ASP A 8 13.69 -21.98 -1.29
N GLU A 9 14.50 -21.31 -0.52
CA GLU A 9 15.06 -20.05 -0.94
C GLU A 9 15.95 -20.22 -2.16
N ILE A 10 16.72 -21.29 -2.18
CA ILE A 10 17.59 -21.57 -3.30
C ILE A 10 16.80 -21.80 -4.56
N ARG A 11 15.61 -22.36 -4.43
CA ARG A 11 14.77 -22.60 -5.58
C ARG A 11 13.97 -21.37 -5.99
N GLY A 12 14.23 -20.24 -5.35
CA GLY A 12 13.53 -19.04 -5.70
C GLY A 12 12.30 -18.79 -4.89
N THR A 13 12.12 -19.52 -3.79
CA THR A 13 10.98 -19.31 -2.93
C THR A 13 11.14 -17.97 -2.24
N ILE A 14 10.09 -17.19 -2.24
CA ILE A 14 10.11 -15.86 -1.63
C ILE A 14 10.07 -16.01 -0.12
N PRO A 15 10.96 -15.34 0.63
CA PRO A 15 10.91 -15.37 2.08
C PRO A 15 9.55 -14.88 2.60
N PRO A 16 9.06 -15.44 3.70
CA PRO A 16 7.73 -15.08 4.22
C PRO A 16 7.53 -13.60 4.43
N ALA A 17 8.54 -12.91 4.96
CA ALA A 17 8.40 -11.47 5.20
C ALA A 17 8.22 -10.69 3.90
N LEU A 18 8.98 -11.07 2.87
CA LEU A 18 8.88 -10.40 1.59
C LEU A 18 7.54 -10.71 0.93
N LYS A 19 7.07 -11.94 1.06
CA LYS A 19 5.78 -12.31 0.52
C LYS A 19 4.68 -11.47 1.16
N MET A 20 4.73 -11.31 2.47
CA MET A 20 3.75 -10.50 3.18
C MET A 20 3.83 -9.05 2.72
N GLN A 21 5.04 -8.53 2.54
CA GLN A 21 5.21 -7.17 2.08
C GLN A 21 4.59 -6.96 0.70
N MET A 22 4.80 -7.92 -0.20
CA MET A 22 4.24 -7.84 -1.53
C MET A 22 2.72 -7.89 -1.50
N GLU A 23 2.16 -8.76 -0.67
CA GLU A 23 0.72 -8.87 -0.53
C GLU A 23 0.12 -7.59 0.05
N LEU A 24 0.80 -6.99 1.03
CA LEU A 24 0.34 -5.73 1.61
C LEU A 24 0.42 -4.60 0.59
N SER A 25 1.49 -4.57 -0.20
CA SER A 25 1.64 -3.53 -1.22
C SER A 25 0.50 -3.57 -2.22
N VAL A 26 0.13 -4.78 -2.65
CA VAL A 26 -0.99 -4.95 -3.58
C VAL A 26 -2.31 -4.54 -2.91
N ALA A 27 -2.50 -4.96 -1.66
CA ALA A 27 -3.72 -4.63 -0.93
C ALA A 27 -3.88 -3.13 -0.75
N ILE A 28 -2.77 -2.44 -0.46
CA ILE A 28 -2.77 -0.99 -0.30
C ILE A 28 -3.12 -0.32 -1.62
N ALA A 29 -2.50 -0.76 -2.71
CA ALA A 29 -2.79 -0.21 -4.03
C ALA A 29 -4.27 -0.39 -4.38
N ASN A 30 -4.81 -1.58 -4.12
CA ASN A 30 -6.21 -1.86 -4.39
C ASN A 30 -7.13 -0.98 -3.55
N ARG A 31 -6.78 -0.79 -2.28
CA ARG A 31 -7.59 0.07 -1.40
C ARG A 31 -7.63 1.50 -1.95
N ILE A 32 -6.47 2.01 -2.39
CA ILE A 32 -6.42 3.36 -2.95
C ILE A 32 -7.24 3.44 -4.23
N TYR A 33 -7.13 2.45 -5.11
CA TYR A 33 -7.92 2.43 -6.34
C TYR A 33 -9.42 2.45 -6.02
N ASP A 34 -9.85 1.66 -5.03
CA ASP A 34 -11.26 1.63 -4.64
C ASP A 34 -11.73 3.00 -4.19
N ILE A 35 -10.92 3.69 -3.40
CA ILE A 35 -11.28 5.02 -2.91
C ILE A 35 -11.37 6.00 -4.07
N LEU A 36 -10.39 5.95 -4.97
CA LEU A 36 -10.40 6.86 -6.13
C LEU A 36 -11.64 6.63 -6.98
N GLU A 37 -12.01 5.37 -7.16
CA GLU A 37 -13.19 5.05 -7.94
C GLU A 37 -14.45 5.56 -7.25
N GLU A 38 -14.56 5.37 -5.95
CA GLU A 38 -15.71 5.87 -5.19
C GLU A 38 -15.84 7.38 -5.28
N LYS A 39 -14.71 8.08 -5.34
CA LYS A 39 -14.69 9.53 -5.39
C LYS A 39 -14.66 10.07 -6.81
N ASP A 40 -14.70 9.20 -7.80
CA ASP A 40 -14.64 9.57 -9.21
C ASP A 40 -13.42 10.44 -9.48
N MET A 41 -12.29 10.02 -8.93
CA MET A 41 -11.04 10.77 -9.01
C MET A 41 -10.05 10.00 -9.88
N SER A 42 -9.47 10.68 -10.87
CA SER A 42 -8.47 10.06 -11.73
C SER A 42 -7.11 10.06 -11.03
N GLN A 43 -6.14 9.31 -11.59
CA GLN A 43 -4.79 9.35 -11.06
C GLN A 43 -4.20 10.74 -11.17
N LYS A 44 -4.55 11.46 -12.22
CA LYS A 44 -4.07 12.83 -12.41
C LYS A 44 -4.62 13.72 -11.29
N ASP A 45 -5.91 13.58 -10.99
CA ASP A 45 -6.53 14.35 -9.92
C ASP A 45 -5.87 14.02 -8.57
N PHE A 46 -5.61 12.74 -8.35
CA PHE A 46 -4.99 12.30 -7.12
C PHE A 46 -3.57 12.85 -7.00
N ALA A 47 -2.82 12.83 -8.11
CA ALA A 47 -1.47 13.39 -8.12
C ALA A 47 -1.49 14.87 -7.76
N GLN A 48 -2.44 15.62 -8.32
CA GLN A 48 -2.56 17.04 -8.01
C GLN A 48 -2.89 17.24 -6.54
N LEU A 49 -3.79 16.42 -6.02
CA LEU A 49 -4.19 16.51 -4.62
C LEU A 49 -2.98 16.27 -3.70
N MET A 50 -2.13 15.33 -4.08
CA MET A 50 -0.96 14.98 -3.28
C MET A 50 0.23 15.89 -3.52
N GLY A 51 0.17 16.75 -4.53
CA GLY A 51 1.30 17.58 -4.89
C GLY A 51 2.44 16.77 -5.49
N LYS A 52 2.10 15.69 -6.19
CA LYS A 52 3.07 14.77 -6.77
C LYS A 52 2.82 14.63 -8.26
N THR A 53 3.79 14.03 -8.96
CA THR A 53 3.63 13.78 -10.39
C THR A 53 2.79 12.52 -10.60
N GLU A 54 2.22 12.40 -11.79
CA GLU A 54 1.47 11.20 -12.13
C GLU A 54 2.36 9.97 -12.12
N THR A 55 3.64 10.15 -12.47
CA THR A 55 4.60 9.05 -12.46
C THR A 55 4.78 8.52 -11.04
N GLU A 56 4.91 9.42 -10.06
CA GLU A 56 5.06 9.01 -8.67
C GLU A 56 3.83 8.27 -8.17
N VAL A 57 2.65 8.81 -8.50
CA VAL A 57 1.40 8.19 -8.09
C VAL A 57 1.23 6.84 -8.76
N SER A 58 1.57 6.75 -10.04
CA SER A 58 1.49 5.48 -10.76
C SER A 58 2.38 4.43 -10.09
N ARG A 59 3.55 4.85 -9.60
CA ARG A 59 4.46 3.94 -8.92
C ARG A 59 3.83 3.44 -7.61
N TRP A 60 3.19 4.34 -6.86
CA TRP A 60 2.51 3.94 -5.63
C TRP A 60 1.43 2.91 -5.91
N LEU A 61 0.72 3.07 -7.04
CA LEU A 61 -0.42 2.22 -7.37
C LEU A 61 -0.04 0.97 -8.13
N SER A 62 1.25 0.77 -8.37
CA SER A 62 1.72 -0.42 -9.10
C SER A 62 1.58 -1.70 -8.28
N GLY A 63 1.47 -1.57 -6.97
CA GLY A 63 1.39 -2.74 -6.09
C GLY A 63 2.75 -3.33 -5.78
N THR A 64 3.83 -2.74 -6.30
CA THR A 64 5.17 -3.24 -6.04
C THR A 64 6.05 -2.24 -5.30
N HIS A 65 5.58 -1.02 -5.12
CA HIS A 65 6.36 0.02 -4.47
C HIS A 65 6.23 -0.09 -2.96
N ASN A 66 7.35 0.06 -2.27
CA ASN A 66 7.37 0.00 -0.81
C ASN A 66 7.09 1.40 -0.26
N LEU A 67 5.84 1.64 0.08
CA LEU A 67 5.43 2.93 0.61
C LEU A 67 5.84 3.06 2.07
N THR A 68 6.31 4.25 2.44
CA THR A 68 6.63 4.51 3.84
C THR A 68 5.35 4.78 4.60
N MET A 69 5.43 4.61 5.92
CA MET A 69 4.30 4.91 6.77
C MET A 69 3.89 6.39 6.61
N ALA A 70 4.87 7.27 6.48
CA ALA A 70 4.58 8.70 6.32
C ALA A 70 3.76 8.95 5.06
N THR A 71 4.11 8.28 3.96
CA THR A 71 3.37 8.44 2.71
C THR A 71 1.95 7.89 2.85
N LEU A 72 1.79 6.74 3.50
CA LEU A 72 0.47 6.17 3.73
C LEU A 72 -0.41 7.12 4.53
N CYS A 73 0.16 7.75 5.54
CA CYS A 73 -0.59 8.70 6.35
C CYS A 73 -1.00 9.92 5.52
N LYS A 74 -0.10 10.41 4.67
CA LYS A 74 -0.41 11.55 3.81
C LYS A 74 -1.55 11.22 2.86
N ILE A 75 -1.53 10.03 2.30
CA ILE A 75 -2.59 9.59 1.39
C ILE A 75 -3.92 9.52 2.15
N SER A 76 -3.92 8.93 3.34
CA SER A 76 -5.12 8.81 4.15
C SER A 76 -5.71 10.18 4.45
N VAL A 77 -4.86 11.12 4.85
CA VAL A 77 -5.33 12.47 5.17
C VAL A 77 -5.90 13.15 3.92
N ALA A 78 -5.19 13.04 2.80
CA ALA A 78 -5.61 13.69 1.57
C ALA A 78 -6.95 13.15 1.06
N LEU A 79 -7.15 11.85 1.17
CA LEU A 79 -8.38 11.22 0.70
C LEU A 79 -9.49 11.21 1.74
N GLY A 80 -9.16 11.47 3.00
CA GLY A 80 -10.14 11.44 4.08
C GLY A 80 -10.63 10.03 4.39
N GLU A 81 -9.81 9.02 4.10
CA GLU A 81 -10.18 7.62 4.28
C GLU A 81 -9.02 6.86 4.89
N ASP A 82 -9.31 5.86 5.68
CA ASP A 82 -8.26 5.01 6.21
C ASP A 82 -7.73 4.09 5.14
N ILE A 83 -6.43 4.06 4.98
CA ILE A 83 -5.78 3.13 4.06
C ILE A 83 -5.42 1.84 4.79
N ILE A 84 -4.87 1.97 6.00
CA ILE A 84 -4.50 0.80 6.82
C ILE A 84 -5.05 1.01 8.22
N LEU A 85 -5.28 -0.10 8.90
CA LEU A 85 -5.71 -0.10 10.30
C LEU A 85 -4.87 -1.13 11.04
N ILE A 86 -4.65 -0.87 12.33
CA ILE A 86 -3.91 -1.79 13.16
C ILE A 86 -4.87 -2.79 13.78
N ALA A 87 -4.55 -4.05 13.65
CA ALA A 87 -5.40 -5.09 14.21
C ALA A 87 -5.52 -4.91 15.72
N GLY A 88 -6.73 -4.96 16.22
CA GLY A 88 -7.00 -4.82 17.63
C GLY A 88 -7.19 -3.39 18.12
N HIS A 89 -6.74 -2.42 17.35
CA HIS A 89 -6.85 -1.01 17.76
C HIS A 89 -7.19 -0.10 16.57
N PRO A 90 -8.16 -0.49 15.75
CA PRO A 90 -8.42 0.28 14.53
C PRO A 90 -8.90 1.69 14.78
N LYS A 91 -9.64 1.89 15.85
CA LYS A 91 -10.22 3.21 16.10
C LYS A 91 -9.20 4.25 16.54
N GLU A 92 -8.09 3.81 17.06
CA GLU A 92 -7.06 4.75 17.53
C GLU A 92 -6.33 5.42 16.39
N TYR A 93 -6.41 4.85 15.19
CA TYR A 93 -5.68 5.35 14.04
C TYR A 93 -6.59 5.81 12.92
N ALA A 94 -7.90 5.71 13.12
CA ALA A 94 -8.84 6.08 12.06
C ALA A 94 -8.89 7.59 11.90
N MET A 95 -9.18 8.01 10.68
CA MET A 95 -9.34 9.42 10.40
C MET A 95 -10.62 9.89 11.05
N ALA A 96 -10.56 11.03 11.64
CA ALA A 96 -11.74 11.58 12.33
C ALA A 96 -12.75 12.13 11.33
#